data_679ce466ad66c3683b1a303ad2d62da7
#
_entry.id   679ce466ad66c3683b1a303ad2d62da7
#
_cell.length_a   1.000
_cell.length_b   1.000
_cell.length_c   1.000
_cell.angle_alpha   90.00
_cell.angle_beta   90.00
_cell.angle_gamma   90.00
#
_symmetry.space_group_name_H-M   'P 1'
#
loop_
_entity.id
_entity.type
_entity.pdbx_description
1 polymer ?
#
loop_
_entity_poly.entity_id
_entity_poly.type
_entity_poly.pdbx_seq_one_letter_code
_entity_poly.pdbx_strand_id
1 'polypeptide(L)'
;MNKYSAIGLVWASATLMAQAPAAVPTRICVVNLQSAMLSTKDGQAAADEFRTKFSEPEEKKLQARQAEITDLNDKLQRGANTMSQTAQDDMKKSLDRKNTEYKRAVEDYNFDKDDLQRKLLDDLSAKMQAVIAKFAQENACAIFLDVTNQNSGIMWIADQVDVTRQIVDAYDKTQSSAGAASPRPATGAIKPPATTTAPPKTPAATPAKPPATGPAKQ
;
A
#
# COMPACT_ATOMS: atom_id res chain seq x y z
N MET A 1 8.11 -98.39 8.14
CA MET A 1 9.15 -97.42 7.93
C MET A 1 8.72 -96.51 6.80
N ASN A 2 7.92 -95.52 7.10
CA ASN A 2 7.47 -94.46 6.10
C ASN A 2 7.68 -93.08 6.68
N LYS A 3 8.62 -92.42 6.11
CA LYS A 3 8.92 -91.00 6.43
C LYS A 3 8.07 -90.12 5.51
N TYR A 4 7.04 -89.50 6.00
CA TYR A 4 6.33 -88.43 5.27
C TYR A 4 6.86 -87.08 5.68
N SER A 5 7.56 -86.38 4.76
CA SER A 5 8.07 -85.06 4.86
C SER A 5 6.94 -84.10 4.56
N ALA A 6 6.48 -83.37 5.54
CA ALA A 6 5.48 -82.31 5.39
C ALA A 6 6.13 -81.01 4.92
N ILE A 7 5.93 -80.63 3.68
CA ILE A 7 6.30 -79.29 3.13
C ILE A 7 5.19 -78.29 3.47
N GLY A 8 5.47 -77.44 4.46
CA GLY A 8 4.61 -76.32 4.82
C GLY A 8 4.69 -75.21 3.80
N LEU A 9 3.59 -74.94 3.09
CA LEU A 9 3.42 -73.83 2.14
C LEU A 9 3.07 -72.59 2.94
N VAL A 10 4.02 -71.69 3.14
CA VAL A 10 3.77 -70.35 3.78
C VAL A 10 3.16 -69.43 2.73
N TRP A 11 1.88 -69.15 2.81
CA TRP A 11 1.22 -68.14 2.02
C TRP A 11 1.51 -66.78 2.61
N ALA A 12 2.38 -65.99 1.98
CA ALA A 12 2.61 -64.58 2.28
C ALA A 12 1.43 -63.73 1.70
N SER A 13 0.48 -63.40 2.55
CA SER A 13 -0.60 -62.46 2.19
C SER A 13 -0.04 -61.04 2.12
N ALA A 14 0.29 -60.57 0.92
CA ALA A 14 0.59 -59.15 0.67
C ALA A 14 -0.70 -58.35 0.79
N THR A 15 -0.95 -57.72 1.92
CA THR A 15 -2.00 -56.72 2.10
C THR A 15 -1.61 -55.46 1.30
N LEU A 16 -2.18 -55.28 0.11
CA LEU A 16 -2.17 -54.02 -0.58
C LEU A 16 -2.95 -53.01 0.29
N MET A 17 -2.24 -52.15 0.98
CA MET A 17 -2.82 -50.95 1.57
C MET A 17 -3.28 -50.02 0.43
N ALA A 18 -4.55 -50.10 0.04
CA ALA A 18 -5.16 -49.14 -0.84
C ALA A 18 -5.13 -47.79 -0.12
N GLN A 19 -4.23 -46.89 -0.55
CA GLN A 19 -4.24 -45.52 -0.13
C GLN A 19 -5.57 -44.90 -0.66
N ALA A 20 -6.51 -44.67 0.22
CA ALA A 20 -7.69 -43.90 -0.11
C ALA A 20 -7.24 -42.53 -0.65
N PRO A 21 -7.76 -42.07 -1.80
CA PRO A 21 -7.43 -40.74 -2.30
C PRO A 21 -7.78 -39.71 -1.23
N ALA A 22 -6.82 -38.84 -0.90
CA ALA A 22 -7.04 -37.76 0.03
C ALA A 22 -8.28 -36.98 -0.42
N ALA A 23 -9.29 -36.86 0.46
CA ALA A 23 -10.51 -36.15 0.16
C ALA A 23 -10.15 -34.73 -0.26
N VAL A 24 -10.48 -34.35 -1.50
CA VAL A 24 -10.26 -33.00 -2.01
C VAL A 24 -11.15 -32.06 -1.18
N PRO A 25 -10.64 -30.98 -0.60
CA PRO A 25 -11.46 -30.01 0.09
C PRO A 25 -12.53 -29.49 -0.88
N THR A 26 -13.79 -29.45 -0.45
CA THR A 26 -14.93 -29.05 -1.30
C THR A 26 -15.59 -27.76 -0.81
N ARG A 27 -15.08 -27.18 0.29
CA ARG A 27 -15.65 -25.95 0.85
C ARG A 27 -15.25 -24.74 0.03
N ILE A 28 -16.23 -23.91 -0.32
CA ILE A 28 -16.01 -22.57 -0.90
C ILE A 28 -15.95 -21.58 0.27
N CYS A 29 -14.94 -20.73 0.29
CA CYS A 29 -14.79 -19.65 1.25
C CYS A 29 -14.82 -18.32 0.51
N VAL A 30 -15.56 -17.35 1.06
CA VAL A 30 -15.73 -16.03 0.47
C VAL A 30 -15.23 -14.99 1.45
N VAL A 31 -14.53 -13.98 0.96
CA VAL A 31 -14.05 -12.86 1.77
C VAL A 31 -14.28 -11.53 1.04
N ASN A 32 -14.68 -10.51 1.78
CA ASN A 32 -14.53 -9.14 1.34
C ASN A 32 -13.16 -8.64 1.82
N LEU A 33 -12.16 -8.73 0.94
CA LEU A 33 -10.77 -8.46 1.28
C LEU A 33 -10.56 -7.03 1.75
N GLN A 34 -11.17 -6.05 1.09
CA GLN A 34 -11.06 -4.64 1.47
C GLN A 34 -11.66 -4.38 2.86
N SER A 35 -12.86 -4.91 3.11
CA SER A 35 -13.51 -4.80 4.42
C SER A 35 -12.69 -5.51 5.51
N ALA A 36 -12.14 -6.70 5.21
CA ALA A 36 -11.27 -7.43 6.12
C ALA A 36 -10.04 -6.60 6.48
N MET A 37 -9.30 -6.08 5.51
CA MET A 37 -8.09 -5.28 5.73
C MET A 37 -8.37 -4.06 6.61
N LEU A 38 -9.42 -3.29 6.31
CA LEU A 38 -9.78 -2.09 7.06
C LEU A 38 -10.31 -2.40 8.48
N SER A 39 -10.80 -3.62 8.71
CA SER A 39 -11.30 -4.04 10.02
C SER A 39 -10.22 -4.61 10.95
N THR A 40 -9.03 -4.93 10.43
CA THR A 40 -7.89 -5.36 11.26
C THR A 40 -7.35 -4.21 12.10
N LYS A 41 -6.67 -4.53 13.21
CA LYS A 41 -5.99 -3.53 14.05
C LYS A 41 -4.92 -2.75 13.26
N ASP A 42 -4.16 -3.43 12.42
CA ASP A 42 -3.17 -2.79 11.56
C ASP A 42 -3.83 -1.84 10.56
N GLY A 43 -4.96 -2.26 9.95
CA GLY A 43 -5.71 -1.43 9.01
C GLY A 43 -6.29 -0.18 9.67
N GLN A 44 -6.86 -0.32 10.86
CA GLN A 44 -7.37 0.82 11.65
C GLN A 44 -6.25 1.78 12.05
N ALA A 45 -5.13 1.24 12.56
CA ALA A 45 -3.97 2.05 12.93
C ALA A 45 -3.40 2.81 11.72
N ALA A 46 -3.30 2.15 10.58
CA ALA A 46 -2.80 2.75 9.35
C ALA A 46 -3.78 3.81 8.79
N ALA A 47 -5.09 3.58 8.89
CA ALA A 47 -6.10 4.59 8.51
C ALA A 47 -6.05 5.82 9.42
N ASP A 48 -5.87 5.62 10.74
CA ASP A 48 -5.70 6.72 11.69
C ASP A 48 -4.39 7.49 11.47
N GLU A 49 -3.31 6.79 11.16
CA GLU A 49 -2.02 7.40 10.81
C GLU A 49 -2.13 8.23 9.52
N PHE A 50 -2.74 7.67 8.48
CA PHE A 50 -3.00 8.37 7.23
C PHE A 50 -3.82 9.65 7.46
N ARG A 51 -4.89 9.54 8.24
CA ARG A 51 -5.73 10.69 8.56
C ARG A 51 -4.96 11.78 9.30
N THR A 52 -4.28 11.42 10.38
CA THR A 52 -3.64 12.39 11.29
C THR A 52 -2.34 12.97 10.72
N LYS A 53 -1.56 12.17 10.01
CA LYS A 53 -0.25 12.60 9.49
C LYS A 53 -0.32 13.19 8.09
N PHE A 54 -1.32 12.81 7.29
CA PHE A 54 -1.45 13.28 5.91
C PHE A 54 -2.73 14.10 5.69
N SER A 55 -3.94 13.49 5.82
CA SER A 55 -5.18 14.15 5.39
C SER A 55 -5.45 15.44 6.16
N GLU A 56 -5.47 15.42 7.48
CA GLU A 56 -5.80 16.58 8.30
C GLU A 56 -4.84 17.77 8.11
N PRO A 57 -3.48 17.57 8.07
CA PRO A 57 -2.56 18.66 7.81
C PRO A 57 -2.70 19.27 6.42
N GLU A 58 -2.87 18.45 5.38
CA GLU A 58 -2.99 18.93 4.01
C GLU A 58 -4.34 19.64 3.77
N GLU A 59 -5.43 19.10 4.31
CA GLU A 59 -6.73 19.74 4.26
C GLU A 59 -6.73 21.12 4.93
N LYS A 60 -6.05 21.27 6.08
CA LYS A 60 -5.87 22.56 6.73
C LYS A 60 -5.11 23.56 5.85
N LYS A 61 -4.06 23.10 5.13
CA LYS A 61 -3.33 23.95 4.18
C LYS A 61 -4.21 24.39 3.02
N LEU A 62 -5.02 23.48 2.47
CA LEU A 62 -5.97 23.80 1.40
C LEU A 62 -7.04 24.80 1.88
N GLN A 63 -7.58 24.60 3.08
CA GLN A 63 -8.54 25.54 3.69
C GLN A 63 -7.92 26.93 3.90
N ALA A 64 -6.68 27.00 4.36
CA ALA A 64 -5.98 28.29 4.53
C ALA A 64 -5.79 29.01 3.19
N ARG A 65 -5.39 28.31 2.13
CA ARG A 65 -5.25 28.87 0.78
C ARG A 65 -6.60 29.36 0.25
N GLN A 66 -7.67 28.59 0.47
CA GLN A 66 -9.02 28.98 0.07
C GLN A 66 -9.50 30.22 0.82
N ALA A 67 -9.20 30.33 2.12
CA ALA A 67 -9.53 31.50 2.92
C ALA A 67 -8.80 32.77 2.42
N GLU A 68 -7.51 32.65 2.04
CA GLU A 68 -6.75 33.75 1.44
C GLU A 68 -7.37 34.23 0.12
N ILE A 69 -7.82 33.31 -0.74
CA ILE A 69 -8.49 33.64 -1.99
C ILE A 69 -9.81 34.40 -1.73
N THR A 70 -10.59 33.92 -0.76
CA THR A 70 -11.83 34.55 -0.36
C THR A 70 -11.57 35.96 0.16
N ASP A 71 -10.61 36.17 1.05
CA ASP A 71 -10.24 37.46 1.62
C ASP A 71 -9.77 38.45 0.53
N LEU A 72 -8.94 37.99 -0.41
CA LEU A 72 -8.52 38.83 -1.55
C LEU A 72 -9.66 39.21 -2.44
N ASN A 73 -10.60 38.31 -2.72
CA ASN A 73 -11.79 38.60 -3.51
C ASN A 73 -12.70 39.62 -2.81
N ASP A 74 -12.93 39.45 -1.51
CA ASP A 74 -13.69 40.38 -0.69
C ASP A 74 -13.06 41.79 -0.65
N LYS A 75 -11.72 41.85 -0.51
CA LYS A 75 -10.99 43.13 -0.54
C LYS A 75 -11.09 43.78 -1.89
N LEU A 76 -11.02 43.05 -2.98
CA LEU A 76 -11.20 43.58 -4.33
C LEU A 76 -12.59 44.11 -4.54
N GLN A 77 -13.64 43.41 -4.09
CA GLN A 77 -15.03 43.84 -4.23
C GLN A 77 -15.31 45.09 -3.39
N ARG A 78 -14.90 45.12 -2.11
CA ARG A 78 -15.11 46.27 -1.22
C ARG A 78 -14.31 47.50 -1.63
N GLY A 79 -13.09 47.28 -2.15
CA GLY A 79 -12.19 48.34 -2.57
C GLY A 79 -12.43 48.88 -3.99
N ALA A 80 -13.32 48.27 -4.77
CA ALA A 80 -13.47 48.55 -6.20
C ALA A 80 -13.68 50.05 -6.52
N ASN A 81 -14.38 50.77 -5.65
CA ASN A 81 -14.69 52.20 -5.83
C ASN A 81 -13.63 53.14 -5.22
N THR A 82 -12.70 52.64 -4.42
CA THR A 82 -11.73 53.44 -3.66
C THR A 82 -10.30 53.20 -4.06
N MET A 83 -10.01 52.07 -4.73
CA MET A 83 -8.68 51.69 -5.16
C MET A 83 -8.36 52.29 -6.54
N SER A 84 -7.08 52.60 -6.76
CA SER A 84 -6.58 52.94 -8.11
C SER A 84 -6.69 51.76 -9.05
N GLN A 85 -6.80 52.01 -10.35
CA GLN A 85 -6.84 50.97 -11.39
C GLN A 85 -5.63 50.01 -11.27
N THR A 86 -4.43 50.56 -11.08
CA THR A 86 -3.21 49.76 -10.93
C THR A 86 -3.32 48.80 -9.71
N ALA A 87 -3.82 49.29 -8.58
CA ALA A 87 -3.98 48.44 -7.36
C ALA A 87 -5.02 47.33 -7.59
N GLN A 88 -6.13 47.64 -8.32
CA GLN A 88 -7.10 46.62 -8.68
C GLN A 88 -6.50 45.54 -9.59
N ASP A 89 -5.73 45.95 -10.61
CA ASP A 89 -5.12 45.04 -11.57
C ASP A 89 -4.06 44.14 -10.90
N ASP A 90 -3.28 44.68 -9.97
CA ASP A 90 -2.32 43.90 -9.19
C ASP A 90 -3.02 42.90 -8.27
N MET A 91 -4.12 43.26 -7.67
CA MET A 91 -4.92 42.35 -6.84
C MET A 91 -5.58 41.26 -7.66
N LYS A 92 -6.09 41.54 -8.86
CA LYS A 92 -6.62 40.53 -9.79
C LYS A 92 -5.55 39.56 -10.21
N LYS A 93 -4.34 40.03 -10.58
CA LYS A 93 -3.20 39.16 -10.90
C LYS A 93 -2.80 38.26 -9.73
N SER A 94 -2.83 38.81 -8.51
CA SER A 94 -2.58 38.05 -7.29
C SER A 94 -3.63 36.95 -7.06
N LEU A 95 -4.90 37.30 -7.27
CA LEU A 95 -6.03 36.38 -7.16
C LEU A 95 -5.91 35.22 -8.17
N ASP A 96 -5.60 35.52 -9.44
CA ASP A 96 -5.44 34.55 -10.49
C ASP A 96 -4.27 33.58 -10.19
N ARG A 97 -3.15 34.13 -9.68
CA ARG A 97 -2.02 33.32 -9.26
C ARG A 97 -2.39 32.39 -8.10
N LYS A 98 -3.04 32.90 -7.04
CA LYS A 98 -3.46 32.10 -5.91
C LYS A 98 -4.51 31.05 -6.27
N ASN A 99 -5.43 31.35 -7.17
CA ASN A 99 -6.37 30.35 -7.71
C ASN A 99 -5.65 29.22 -8.45
N THR A 100 -4.62 29.57 -9.25
CA THR A 100 -3.80 28.57 -9.95
C THR A 100 -3.00 27.70 -8.98
N GLU A 101 -2.39 28.31 -7.97
CA GLU A 101 -1.67 27.61 -6.90
C GLU A 101 -2.59 26.68 -6.10
N TYR A 102 -3.80 27.14 -5.78
CA TYR A 102 -4.80 26.31 -5.10
C TYR A 102 -5.24 25.12 -5.91
N LYS A 103 -5.53 25.30 -7.21
CA LYS A 103 -5.90 24.18 -8.10
C LYS A 103 -4.82 23.13 -8.15
N ARG A 104 -3.56 23.54 -8.34
CA ARG A 104 -2.42 22.61 -8.33
C ARG A 104 -2.29 21.89 -6.99
N ALA A 105 -2.42 22.61 -5.87
CA ALA A 105 -2.34 22.00 -4.56
C ALA A 105 -3.45 20.96 -4.29
N VAL A 106 -4.66 21.18 -4.85
CA VAL A 106 -5.74 20.18 -4.80
C VAL A 106 -5.43 18.96 -5.67
N GLU A 107 -4.88 19.16 -6.86
CA GLU A 107 -4.46 18.08 -7.76
C GLU A 107 -3.34 17.23 -7.12
N ASP A 108 -2.32 17.87 -6.56
CA ASP A 108 -1.21 17.22 -5.85
C ASP A 108 -1.74 16.45 -4.63
N TYR A 109 -2.62 17.06 -3.82
CA TYR A 109 -3.24 16.39 -2.68
C TYR A 109 -4.00 15.12 -3.08
N ASN A 110 -4.80 15.19 -4.15
CA ASN A 110 -5.55 14.02 -4.61
C ASN A 110 -4.63 12.92 -5.12
N PHE A 111 -3.58 13.29 -5.86
CA PHE A 111 -2.59 12.34 -6.35
C PHE A 111 -1.85 11.63 -5.20
N ASP A 112 -1.33 12.40 -4.24
CA ASP A 112 -0.61 11.86 -3.08
C ASP A 112 -1.51 11.00 -2.20
N LYS A 113 -2.77 11.43 -2.00
CA LYS A 113 -3.79 10.67 -1.29
C LYS A 113 -4.02 9.31 -1.91
N ASP A 114 -4.25 9.27 -3.23
CA ASP A 114 -4.51 8.02 -3.95
C ASP A 114 -3.29 7.10 -3.95
N ASP A 115 -2.09 7.65 -4.06
CA ASP A 115 -0.83 6.89 -4.03
C ASP A 115 -0.58 6.28 -2.65
N LEU A 116 -0.75 7.07 -1.59
CA LEU A 116 -0.59 6.60 -0.20
C LEU A 116 -1.63 5.55 0.16
N GLN A 117 -2.90 5.74 -0.22
CA GLN A 117 -3.96 4.76 0.01
C GLN A 117 -3.66 3.44 -0.70
N ARG A 118 -3.18 3.50 -1.95
CA ARG A 118 -2.81 2.33 -2.72
C ARG A 118 -1.68 1.56 -2.07
N LYS A 119 -0.60 2.25 -1.68
CA LYS A 119 0.53 1.64 -0.96
C LYS A 119 0.08 0.97 0.34
N LEU A 120 -0.77 1.63 1.10
CA LEU A 120 -1.33 1.07 2.34
C LEU A 120 -2.10 -0.24 2.09
N LEU A 121 -2.98 -0.24 1.08
CA LEU A 121 -3.75 -1.42 0.72
C LEU A 121 -2.86 -2.55 0.18
N ASP A 122 -1.83 -2.23 -0.60
CA ASP A 122 -0.87 -3.21 -1.11
C ASP A 122 -0.09 -3.88 0.02
N ASP A 123 0.40 -3.11 1.00
CA ASP A 123 1.11 -3.63 2.17
C ASP A 123 0.22 -4.53 3.04
N LEU A 124 -1.02 -4.11 3.29
CA LEU A 124 -2.00 -4.91 4.05
C LEU A 124 -2.40 -6.18 3.28
N SER A 125 -2.59 -6.07 1.97
CA SER A 125 -2.93 -7.20 1.10
C SER A 125 -1.84 -8.26 1.10
N ALA A 126 -0.58 -7.85 0.98
CA ALA A 126 0.56 -8.78 1.01
C ALA A 126 0.61 -9.58 2.32
N LYS A 127 0.39 -8.93 3.47
CA LYS A 127 0.31 -9.59 4.78
C LYS A 127 -0.91 -10.50 4.89
N MET A 128 -2.06 -10.04 4.38
CA MET A 128 -3.33 -10.78 4.43
C MET A 128 -3.28 -12.08 3.61
N GLN A 129 -2.58 -12.09 2.46
CA GLN A 129 -2.46 -13.28 1.62
C GLN A 129 -1.85 -14.47 2.37
N ALA A 130 -0.84 -14.24 3.21
CA ALA A 130 -0.24 -15.30 4.04
C ALA A 130 -1.24 -15.88 5.03
N VAL A 131 -2.07 -15.04 5.64
CA VAL A 131 -3.12 -15.45 6.58
C VAL A 131 -4.21 -16.24 5.87
N ILE A 132 -4.65 -15.75 4.69
CA ILE A 132 -5.65 -16.43 3.86
C ILE A 132 -5.18 -17.82 3.45
N ALA A 133 -3.93 -17.95 2.99
CA ALA A 133 -3.37 -19.25 2.58
C ALA A 133 -3.37 -20.25 3.73
N LYS A 134 -2.95 -19.83 4.92
CA LYS A 134 -2.97 -20.63 6.13
C LYS A 134 -4.40 -21.02 6.53
N PHE A 135 -5.30 -20.05 6.58
CA PHE A 135 -6.70 -20.26 6.92
C PHE A 135 -7.38 -21.24 5.95
N ALA A 136 -7.11 -21.11 4.64
CA ALA A 136 -7.67 -21.99 3.62
C ALA A 136 -7.26 -23.46 3.85
N GLN A 137 -6.00 -23.71 4.22
CA GLN A 137 -5.51 -25.04 4.53
C GLN A 137 -6.16 -25.61 5.80
N GLU A 138 -6.22 -24.81 6.88
CA GLU A 138 -6.78 -25.22 8.16
C GLU A 138 -8.29 -25.49 8.10
N ASN A 139 -9.01 -24.79 7.23
CA ASN A 139 -10.48 -24.88 7.10
C ASN A 139 -10.97 -25.65 5.87
N ALA A 140 -10.06 -26.33 5.18
CA ALA A 140 -10.35 -27.14 3.99
C ALA A 140 -11.12 -26.35 2.91
N CYS A 141 -10.76 -25.07 2.67
CA CYS A 141 -11.30 -24.28 1.59
C CYS A 141 -10.65 -24.72 0.28
N ALA A 142 -11.47 -25.25 -0.66
CA ALA A 142 -11.01 -25.61 -1.99
C ALA A 142 -10.84 -24.39 -2.89
N ILE A 143 -11.69 -23.40 -2.71
CA ILE A 143 -11.73 -22.14 -3.45
C ILE A 143 -11.90 -21.00 -2.46
N PHE A 144 -11.13 -19.94 -2.68
CA PHE A 144 -11.23 -18.68 -1.94
C PHE A 144 -11.60 -17.57 -2.92
N LEU A 145 -12.73 -16.92 -2.72
CA LEU A 145 -13.26 -15.89 -3.61
C LEU A 145 -13.25 -14.54 -2.91
N ASP A 146 -12.65 -13.54 -3.58
CA ASP A 146 -12.75 -12.15 -3.15
C ASP A 146 -13.98 -11.49 -3.76
N VAL A 147 -14.85 -10.95 -2.91
CA VAL A 147 -16.10 -10.27 -3.31
C VAL A 147 -16.04 -8.76 -3.08
N THR A 148 -14.85 -8.21 -2.98
CA THR A 148 -14.65 -6.76 -2.86
C THR A 148 -15.24 -6.02 -4.06
N ASN A 149 -15.09 -6.57 -5.27
CA ASN A 149 -15.59 -5.97 -6.50
C ASN A 149 -17.04 -6.37 -6.76
N GLN A 150 -17.92 -5.39 -6.96
CA GLN A 150 -19.31 -5.60 -7.38
C GLN A 150 -19.43 -6.31 -8.74
N ASN A 151 -18.38 -6.29 -9.56
CA ASN A 151 -18.31 -6.98 -10.86
C ASN A 151 -17.84 -8.43 -10.76
N SER A 152 -17.76 -9.01 -9.56
CA SER A 152 -17.35 -10.40 -9.34
C SER A 152 -18.31 -11.43 -9.96
N GLY A 153 -19.48 -10.99 -10.45
CA GLY A 153 -20.51 -11.89 -11.00
C GLY A 153 -21.23 -12.73 -9.95
N ILE A 154 -20.92 -12.55 -8.68
CA ILE A 154 -21.57 -13.26 -7.57
C ILE A 154 -22.82 -12.49 -7.17
N MET A 155 -24.00 -13.13 -7.38
CA MET A 155 -25.29 -12.50 -7.12
C MET A 155 -25.80 -12.71 -5.68
N TRP A 156 -25.34 -13.77 -5.03
CA TRP A 156 -25.76 -14.11 -3.67
C TRP A 156 -24.72 -14.97 -2.96
N ILE A 157 -24.54 -14.74 -1.68
CA ILE A 157 -23.60 -15.45 -0.81
C ILE A 157 -24.36 -15.85 0.46
N ALA A 158 -24.22 -17.12 0.85
CA ALA A 158 -24.73 -17.58 2.14
C ALA A 158 -23.75 -17.16 3.26
N ASP A 159 -24.29 -16.75 4.40
CA ASP A 159 -23.48 -16.29 5.55
C ASP A 159 -22.44 -17.32 6.02
N GLN A 160 -22.74 -18.61 5.84
CA GLN A 160 -21.86 -19.71 6.29
C GLN A 160 -20.56 -19.82 5.47
N VAL A 161 -20.52 -19.28 4.25
CA VAL A 161 -19.32 -19.28 3.39
C VAL A 161 -18.54 -17.98 3.48
N ASP A 162 -19.12 -16.93 4.06
CA ASP A 162 -18.42 -15.68 4.35
C ASP A 162 -17.52 -15.86 5.58
N VAL A 163 -16.22 -15.79 5.33
CA VAL A 163 -15.19 -15.95 6.37
C VAL A 163 -14.49 -14.64 6.68
N THR A 164 -15.03 -13.50 6.24
CA THR A 164 -14.39 -12.18 6.40
C THR A 164 -13.98 -11.91 7.85
N ARG A 165 -14.87 -12.10 8.81
CA ARG A 165 -14.56 -11.90 10.25
C ARG A 165 -13.52 -12.88 10.76
N GLN A 166 -13.58 -14.14 10.33
CA GLN A 166 -12.64 -15.17 10.75
C GLN A 166 -11.22 -14.87 10.24
N ILE A 167 -11.11 -14.30 9.05
CA ILE A 167 -9.83 -13.82 8.48
C ILE A 167 -9.28 -12.64 9.28
N VAL A 168 -10.11 -11.66 9.66
CA VAL A 168 -9.71 -10.54 10.53
C VAL A 168 -9.14 -11.06 11.85
N ASP A 169 -9.86 -11.97 12.52
CA ASP A 169 -9.43 -12.56 13.79
C ASP A 169 -8.12 -13.35 13.65
N ALA A 170 -7.96 -14.10 12.55
CA ALA A 170 -6.76 -14.87 12.28
C ALA A 170 -5.56 -13.95 11.99
N TYR A 171 -5.78 -12.86 11.26
CA TYR A 171 -4.77 -11.83 11.00
C TYR A 171 -4.30 -11.18 12.30
N ASP A 172 -5.20 -10.67 13.10
CA ASP A 172 -4.89 -9.98 14.36
C ASP A 172 -4.14 -10.89 15.34
N LYS A 173 -4.50 -12.17 15.42
CA LYS A 173 -3.77 -13.18 16.22
C LYS A 173 -2.36 -13.38 15.71
N THR A 174 -2.18 -13.47 14.40
CA THR A 174 -0.86 -13.70 13.77
C THR A 174 0.06 -12.50 13.99
N GLN A 175 -0.44 -11.29 13.84
CA GLN A 175 0.34 -10.06 14.03
C GLN A 175 0.68 -9.82 15.51
N SER A 176 -0.25 -10.11 16.43
CA SER A 176 0.02 -10.04 17.87
C SER A 176 1.14 -11.00 18.28
N SER A 177 1.23 -12.18 17.64
CA SER A 177 2.29 -13.17 17.90
C SER A 177 3.63 -12.75 17.27
N ALA A 178 3.61 -12.12 16.09
CA ALA A 178 4.80 -11.60 15.40
C ALA A 178 5.41 -10.39 16.12
N GLY A 179 4.58 -9.52 16.69
CA GLY A 179 5.02 -8.37 17.48
C GLY A 179 5.74 -8.76 18.78
N ALA A 180 5.47 -9.94 19.32
CA ALA A 180 6.18 -10.49 20.48
C ALA A 180 7.54 -11.14 20.11
N ALA A 181 7.77 -11.43 18.83
CA ALA A 181 8.96 -12.14 18.33
C ALA A 181 9.91 -11.29 17.48
N SER A 182 9.64 -9.98 17.29
CA SER A 182 10.58 -9.11 16.56
C SER A 182 11.77 -8.79 17.46
N PRO A 183 12.99 -9.25 17.14
CA PRO A 183 14.18 -8.72 17.77
C PRO A 183 14.29 -7.25 17.38
N ARG A 184 14.21 -6.37 18.39
CA ARG A 184 14.57 -4.97 18.26
C ARG A 184 15.91 -4.89 17.52
N PRO A 185 16.05 -4.16 16.39
CA PRO A 185 17.35 -3.99 15.78
C PRO A 185 18.27 -3.38 16.85
N ALA A 186 19.28 -4.13 17.22
CA ALA A 186 20.35 -3.59 18.04
C ALA A 186 20.92 -2.40 17.29
N THR A 187 20.78 -1.21 17.85
CA THR A 187 21.50 0.00 17.45
C THR A 187 22.98 -0.30 17.56
N GLY A 188 23.56 -0.85 16.50
CA GLY A 188 25.00 -0.93 16.32
C GLY A 188 25.53 0.48 16.23
N ALA A 189 26.20 0.92 17.29
CA ALA A 189 26.97 2.13 17.32
C ALA A 189 27.90 2.16 16.10
N ILE A 190 27.60 3.03 15.16
CA ILE A 190 28.52 3.34 14.05
C ILE A 190 29.62 4.20 14.65
N LYS A 191 30.77 3.56 14.92
CA LYS A 191 32.02 4.22 15.24
C LYS A 191 32.44 5.03 14.00
N PRO A 192 32.68 6.36 14.10
CA PRO A 192 33.14 7.14 12.95
C PRO A 192 34.54 6.69 12.54
N PRO A 193 34.83 6.53 11.24
CA PRO A 193 36.21 6.31 10.80
C PRO A 193 37.01 7.59 10.92
N ALA A 194 38.21 7.43 11.45
CA ALA A 194 39.20 8.46 11.66
C ALA A 194 39.59 9.13 10.34
N THR A 195 39.65 10.45 10.39
CA THR A 195 40.28 11.35 9.42
C THR A 195 41.72 10.92 9.13
N THR A 196 42.05 10.72 7.87
CA THR A 196 43.43 10.77 7.37
C THR A 196 43.48 11.71 6.17
N THR A 197 44.32 12.61 6.36
CA THR A 197 44.78 13.82 5.69
C THR A 197 45.22 13.62 4.21
N ALA A 198 45.02 14.70 3.47
CA ALA A 198 45.79 15.31 2.41
C ALA A 198 45.32 15.18 0.95
N PRO A 199 45.27 16.31 0.25
CA PRO A 199 44.80 16.42 -1.14
C PRO A 199 45.93 16.22 -2.16
N PRO A 200 45.67 15.76 -3.34
CA PRO A 200 46.53 16.02 -4.48
C PRO A 200 45.96 17.09 -5.40
N LYS A 201 46.91 17.90 -5.80
CA LYS A 201 46.87 19.04 -6.71
C LYS A 201 46.18 18.78 -8.04
N THR A 202 45.45 19.81 -8.47
CA THR A 202 44.99 20.09 -9.81
C THR A 202 46.11 20.13 -10.85
N PRO A 203 45.85 19.78 -12.08
CA PRO A 203 46.33 20.57 -13.21
C PRO A 203 45.19 21.19 -14.02
N ALA A 204 45.42 22.43 -14.30
CA ALA A 204 44.61 23.25 -15.21
C ALA A 204 44.59 22.71 -16.63
N ALA A 205 43.41 22.74 -17.23
CA ALA A 205 43.27 22.62 -18.70
C ALA A 205 42.28 23.66 -19.19
N THR A 206 42.81 24.43 -20.08
CA THR A 206 42.47 25.52 -20.98
C THR A 206 41.06 25.49 -21.57
N PRO A 207 40.41 26.65 -21.77
CA PRO A 207 39.08 26.74 -22.36
C PRO A 207 39.15 26.61 -23.91
N ALA A 208 38.32 25.70 -24.44
CA ALA A 208 38.14 25.59 -25.91
C ALA A 208 37.03 26.53 -26.38
N LYS A 209 37.37 27.27 -27.41
CA LYS A 209 36.68 28.26 -28.23
C LYS A 209 35.44 27.68 -28.93
N PRO A 210 34.33 28.42 -29.03
CA PRO A 210 33.16 28.01 -29.80
C PRO A 210 33.38 28.18 -31.32
N PRO A 211 32.83 27.31 -32.17
CA PRO A 211 32.81 27.54 -33.62
C PRO A 211 31.69 28.47 -34.03
N ALA A 212 32.03 29.33 -34.96
CA ALA A 212 31.22 30.36 -35.54
C ALA A 212 30.18 29.85 -36.55
N THR A 213 29.06 30.52 -36.53
CA THR A 213 28.14 30.93 -37.61
C THR A 213 28.49 30.51 -39.05
N GLY A 214 27.50 30.02 -39.77
CA GLY A 214 27.37 30.12 -41.21
C GLY A 214 25.90 30.10 -41.62
N PRO A 215 25.48 30.99 -42.54
CA PRO A 215 24.07 31.25 -42.79
C PRO A 215 23.53 30.60 -44.06
N ALA A 216 22.19 30.61 -44.16
CA ALA A 216 21.42 30.85 -45.37
C ALA A 216 20.90 29.71 -46.24
N LYS A 217 19.64 29.94 -46.61
CA LYS A 217 18.88 29.67 -47.83
C LYS A 217 18.41 28.22 -48.04
N GLN A 218 17.19 27.97 -48.19
CA GLN A 218 16.08 28.55 -49.00
C GLN A 218 14.77 28.19 -48.35
#